data_173a208e3e273ff24ff5dbbed20639df
#
_entry.id   173a208e3e273ff24ff5dbbed20639df
#
_cell.length_a   1.000
_cell.length_b   1.000
_cell.length_c   1.000
_cell.angle_alpha   90.00
_cell.angle_beta   90.00
_cell.angle_gamma   90.00
#
_symmetry.space_group_name_H-M   'P 1'
#
loop_
_entity.id
_entity.type
_entity.pdbx_description
1 polymer ?
#
loop_
_entity_poly.entity_id
_entity_poly.type
_entity_poly.pdbx_seq_one_letter_code
_entity_poly.pdbx_strand_id
1 'polypeptide(L)'
;MGNAQEPLILLTGELHAHKKFGPETINRGAVLFECDWDGGVFESGLFLGGMFRSGQFTGGMFLAGIFCGGSWVGGTWEGGFDRVGIYRSRNDIPTVFSS
;
A
#
# COMPACT_ATOMS: atom_id res chain seq x y z
N MET A 1 -1.47 -22.75 -22.65
CA MET A 1 -1.27 -22.26 -22.31
C MET A 1 -1.51 -21.83 -21.67
N GLY A 2 -1.48 -21.67 -21.18
CA GLY A 2 -1.65 -21.10 -20.58
C GLY A 2 -1.59 -20.46 -20.07
N ASN A 3 -1.75 -20.39 -19.62
CA ASN A 3 -1.84 -19.66 -19.01
C ASN A 3 -1.08 -19.29 -18.33
N ALA A 4 -0.55 -19.13 -18.40
CA ALA A 4 0.41 -18.40 -17.75
C ALA A 4 0.02 -17.39 -16.82
N GLN A 5 -1.10 -17.56 -16.32
CA GLN A 5 -1.56 -16.62 -15.44
C GLN A 5 -0.92 -16.83 -14.16
N GLU A 6 -0.34 -15.82 -13.59
CA GLU A 6 0.21 -15.86 -12.26
C GLU A 6 -0.92 -15.94 -11.28
N PRO A 7 -0.84 -16.80 -10.28
CA PRO A 7 -1.88 -16.82 -9.25
C PRO A 7 -1.87 -15.50 -8.50
N LEU A 8 -3.03 -14.99 -8.22
CA LEU A 8 -3.14 -13.82 -7.39
C LEU A 8 -2.76 -14.16 -5.96
N ILE A 9 -2.14 -13.21 -5.30
CA ILE A 9 -1.83 -13.35 -3.89
C ILE A 9 -2.84 -12.52 -3.13
N LEU A 10 -3.69 -13.18 -2.37
CA LEU A 10 -4.72 -12.51 -1.63
C LEU A 10 -4.37 -12.54 -0.14
N LEU A 11 -4.23 -11.37 0.45
CA LEU A 11 -3.90 -11.24 1.86
C LEU A 11 -5.17 -10.86 2.62
N THR A 12 -5.47 -11.61 3.67
CA THR A 12 -6.67 -11.37 4.46
C THR A 12 -6.37 -11.59 5.92
N GLY A 13 -6.43 -10.58 6.72
CA GLY A 13 -6.39 -10.74 8.17
C GLY A 13 -5.10 -11.22 8.82
N GLU A 14 -4.08 -11.50 8.04
CA GLU A 14 -2.82 -11.96 8.58
C GLU A 14 -1.92 -10.76 8.88
N LEU A 15 -0.83 -11.03 9.56
CA LEU A 15 0.22 -10.06 9.76
C LEU A 15 1.43 -10.46 8.95
N HIS A 16 1.92 -9.56 8.14
CA HIS A 16 3.15 -9.79 7.38
C HIS A 16 4.16 -8.71 7.74
N ALA A 17 5.41 -9.12 7.92
CA ALA A 17 6.45 -8.17 8.28
C ALA A 17 7.67 -8.40 7.41
N HIS A 18 8.29 -7.32 6.99
CA HIS A 18 9.54 -7.36 6.24
C HIS A 18 9.46 -8.20 4.97
N LYS A 19 8.36 -8.05 4.24
CA LYS A 19 8.14 -8.81 3.02
C LYS A 19 7.96 -7.87 1.85
N LYS A 20 8.05 -8.43 0.65
CA LYS A 20 7.84 -7.68 -0.56
C LYS A 20 6.64 -8.25 -1.29
N PHE A 21 5.81 -7.38 -1.81
CA PHE A 21 4.63 -7.79 -2.55
C PHE A 21 4.63 -7.12 -3.91
N GLY A 22 4.31 -7.88 -4.93
CA GLY A 22 4.33 -7.41 -6.29
C GLY A 22 2.93 -7.13 -6.84
N PRO A 23 2.83 -6.93 -8.16
CA PRO A 23 1.57 -6.49 -8.77
C PRO A 23 0.46 -7.51 -8.73
N GLU A 24 0.76 -8.76 -8.44
CA GLU A 24 -0.27 -9.79 -8.35
C GLU A 24 -0.97 -9.80 -6.98
N THR A 25 -0.64 -8.88 -6.09
CA THR A 25 -1.12 -8.94 -4.70
C THR A 25 -2.33 -8.06 -4.50
N ILE A 26 -3.31 -8.58 -3.76
CA ILE A 26 -4.46 -7.82 -3.32
C ILE A 26 -4.54 -7.94 -1.82
N ASN A 27 -4.56 -6.80 -1.12
CA ASN A 27 -4.69 -6.84 0.33
C ASN A 27 -6.12 -6.52 0.74
N ARG A 28 -6.75 -7.46 1.43
CA ARG A 28 -8.10 -7.31 1.93
C ARG A 28 -8.15 -7.58 3.43
N GLY A 29 -7.48 -6.74 4.19
CA GLY A 29 -7.60 -6.82 5.63
C GLY A 29 -6.35 -7.21 6.38
N ALA A 30 -5.27 -7.52 5.69
CA ALA A 30 -4.05 -7.90 6.38
C ALA A 30 -3.31 -6.68 6.89
N VAL A 31 -2.45 -6.91 7.86
CA VAL A 31 -1.60 -5.87 8.43
C VAL A 31 -0.20 -6.05 7.88
N LEU A 32 0.34 -5.01 7.27
CA LEU A 32 1.67 -5.06 6.69
C LEU A 32 2.59 -4.15 7.48
N PHE A 33 3.60 -4.76 8.09
CA PHE A 33 4.54 -4.05 8.94
C PHE A 33 5.90 -4.00 8.26
N GLU A 34 6.35 -2.82 7.90
CA GLU A 34 7.64 -2.61 7.25
C GLU A 34 7.81 -3.49 6.01
N CYS A 35 6.83 -3.44 5.14
CA CYS A 35 6.83 -4.22 3.91
C CYS A 35 7.05 -3.30 2.72
N ASP A 36 7.51 -3.90 1.60
CA ASP A 36 7.60 -3.19 0.34
C ASP A 36 6.41 -3.60 -0.51
N TRP A 37 5.66 -2.62 -0.99
CA TRP A 37 4.50 -2.86 -1.83
C TRP A 37 4.78 -2.27 -3.21
N ASP A 38 4.86 -3.11 -4.22
CA ASP A 38 5.29 -2.69 -5.54
C ASP A 38 4.28 -3.16 -6.58
N GLY A 39 3.20 -2.44 -6.71
CA GLY A 39 2.10 -2.81 -7.57
C GLY A 39 1.00 -3.46 -6.77
N GLY A 40 -0.04 -3.89 -7.43
CA GLY A 40 -1.13 -4.53 -6.74
C GLY A 40 -2.13 -3.56 -6.16
N VAL A 41 -3.14 -4.09 -5.48
CA VAL A 41 -4.23 -3.29 -4.96
C VAL A 41 -4.32 -3.47 -3.46
N PHE A 42 -4.27 -2.36 -2.74
CA PHE A 42 -4.43 -2.37 -1.29
C PHE A 42 -5.87 -1.92 -1.01
N GLU A 43 -6.77 -2.88 -0.81
CA GLU A 43 -8.20 -2.57 -0.68
C GLU A 43 -8.61 -2.25 0.74
N SER A 44 -7.99 -2.90 1.71
CA SER A 44 -8.29 -2.66 3.11
C SER A 44 -7.17 -3.25 3.94
N GLY A 45 -7.14 -2.92 5.20
CA GLY A 45 -6.09 -3.39 6.09
C GLY A 45 -5.26 -2.23 6.58
N LEU A 46 -4.10 -2.55 7.13
CA LEU A 46 -3.22 -1.55 7.73
C LEU A 46 -1.84 -1.61 7.10
N PHE A 47 -1.30 -0.44 6.77
CA PHE A 47 0.06 -0.35 6.27
C PHE A 47 0.88 0.39 7.34
N LEU A 48 1.74 -0.34 8.02
CA LEU A 48 2.46 0.15 9.20
C LEU A 48 3.96 0.23 8.92
N GLY A 49 4.36 1.15 8.09
CA GLY A 49 5.78 1.30 7.79
C GLY A 49 6.16 0.58 6.53
N GLY A 50 7.31 0.90 6.01
CA GLY A 50 7.80 0.34 4.78
C GLY A 50 7.57 1.29 3.62
N MET A 51 7.54 0.75 2.43
CA MET A 51 7.49 1.58 1.25
C MET A 51 6.40 1.10 0.31
N PHE A 52 5.50 2.01 -0.04
CA PHE A 52 4.47 1.77 -1.04
C PHE A 52 4.99 2.36 -2.34
N ARG A 53 5.54 1.52 -3.20
CA ARG A 53 6.24 2.00 -4.39
C ARG A 53 5.33 2.27 -5.56
N SER A 54 4.31 1.45 -5.72
CA SER A 54 3.37 1.60 -6.83
C SER A 54 2.15 0.77 -6.54
N GLY A 55 1.12 0.94 -7.35
CA GLY A 55 -0.12 0.22 -7.20
C GLY A 55 -1.24 1.14 -6.82
N GLN A 56 -2.30 0.59 -6.24
CA GLN A 56 -3.46 1.37 -5.86
C GLN A 56 -3.77 1.19 -4.40
N PHE A 57 -3.98 2.28 -3.70
CA PHE A 57 -4.42 2.28 -2.32
C PHE A 57 -5.87 2.74 -2.33
N THR A 58 -6.81 1.80 -2.28
CA THR A 58 -8.21 2.13 -2.45
C THR A 58 -8.99 2.18 -1.15
N GLY A 59 -8.44 1.62 -0.09
CA GLY A 59 -9.07 1.64 1.22
C GLY A 59 -8.10 1.20 2.27
N GLY A 60 -8.53 1.20 3.50
CA GLY A 60 -7.67 0.82 4.58
C GLY A 60 -6.98 2.02 5.19
N MET A 61 -5.91 1.78 5.92
CA MET A 61 -5.29 2.82 6.69
C MET A 61 -3.77 2.81 6.48
N PHE A 62 -3.22 3.95 6.10
CA PHE A 62 -1.79 4.13 5.94
C PHE A 62 -1.29 4.87 7.18
N LEU A 63 -0.61 4.15 8.06
CA LEU A 63 -0.24 4.69 9.36
C LEU A 63 1.19 5.19 9.42
N ALA A 64 2.07 4.63 8.62
CA ALA A 64 3.46 5.05 8.62
C ALA A 64 4.11 4.50 7.38
N GLY A 65 5.24 5.08 7.01
CA GLY A 65 6.02 4.60 5.88
C GLY A 65 6.15 5.66 4.81
N ILE A 66 6.50 5.23 3.62
CA ILE A 66 6.75 6.13 2.50
C ILE A 66 5.82 5.75 1.36
N PHE A 67 5.04 6.70 0.89
CA PHE A 67 4.18 6.49 -0.28
C PHE A 67 4.91 7.09 -1.47
N CYS A 68 5.66 6.25 -2.19
CA CYS A 68 6.51 6.70 -3.27
C CYS A 68 5.81 6.91 -4.59
N GLY A 69 4.80 6.14 -4.86
CA GLY A 69 4.11 6.23 -6.13
C GLY A 69 2.82 5.47 -6.10
N GLY A 70 2.15 5.43 -7.23
CA GLY A 70 0.88 4.77 -7.30
C GLY A 70 -0.25 5.76 -7.13
N SER A 71 -1.45 5.22 -6.96
CA SER A 71 -2.66 6.03 -6.86
C SER A 71 -3.27 5.92 -5.48
N TRP A 72 -3.58 7.04 -4.90
CA TRP A 72 -4.33 7.09 -3.65
C TRP A 72 -5.78 7.36 -4.01
N VAL A 73 -6.61 6.35 -3.92
CA VAL A 73 -8.01 6.45 -4.31
C VAL A 73 -8.91 6.70 -3.11
N GLY A 74 -8.62 6.07 -2.00
CA GLY A 74 -9.43 6.23 -0.81
C GLY A 74 -8.70 5.67 0.39
N GLY A 75 -9.37 5.68 1.52
CA GLY A 75 -8.79 5.18 2.75
C GLY A 75 -8.38 6.32 3.65
N THR A 76 -7.67 5.98 4.71
CA THR A 76 -7.28 6.93 5.75
C THR A 76 -5.78 7.09 5.77
N TRP A 77 -5.34 8.33 5.74
CA TRP A 77 -3.92 8.67 5.86
C TRP A 77 -3.67 9.18 7.27
N GLU A 78 -2.96 8.40 8.07
CA GLU A 78 -2.66 8.82 9.44
C GLU A 78 -1.29 9.49 9.56
N GLY A 79 -0.38 9.16 8.69
CA GLY A 79 0.94 9.77 8.71
C GLY A 79 1.88 9.03 7.80
N GLY A 80 2.98 9.64 7.46
CA GLY A 80 3.99 9.04 6.63
C GLY A 80 4.62 10.07 5.72
N PHE A 81 5.48 9.61 4.84
CA PHE A 81 6.22 10.48 3.94
C PHE A 81 5.67 10.36 2.53
N ASP A 82 5.65 11.46 1.82
CA ASP A 82 5.27 11.42 0.42
C ASP A 82 6.49 11.08 -0.45
N ARG A 83 6.30 11.06 -1.76
CA ARG A 83 7.36 10.62 -2.67
C ARG A 83 8.52 11.58 -2.78
N VAL A 84 8.36 12.80 -2.31
CA VAL A 84 9.49 13.74 -2.30
C VAL A 84 10.16 13.81 -0.93
N GLY A 85 9.73 12.97 0.01
CA GLY A 85 10.40 12.88 1.30
C GLY A 85 9.88 13.82 2.36
N ILE A 86 8.71 14.40 2.15
CA ILE A 86 8.13 15.33 3.11
C ILE A 86 7.12 14.59 3.96
N TYR A 87 7.24 14.70 5.28
CA TYR A 87 6.30 14.06 6.18
C TYR A 87 4.94 14.75 6.10
N ARG A 88 3.89 13.94 5.98
CA ARG A 88 2.51 14.42 5.94
C ARG A 88 1.75 13.83 7.09
N SER A 89 1.09 14.67 7.84
CA SER A 89 0.32 14.21 8.99
C SER A 89 -1.09 13.83 8.55
N ARG A 90 -1.89 13.43 9.53
CA ARG A 90 -3.23 12.91 9.26
C ARG A 90 -4.08 13.82 8.39
N ASN A 91 -4.04 15.11 8.65
CA ASN A 91 -4.90 16.04 7.94
C ASN A 91 -4.26 16.61 6.68
N ASP A 92 -3.21 15.99 6.22
CA ASP A 92 -2.42 16.57 5.17
C ASP A 92 -2.17 15.55 4.06
N ILE A 93 -3.25 14.92 3.61
CA ILE A 93 -3.14 13.90 2.58
C ILE A 93 -2.56 14.53 1.33
N PRO A 94 -1.47 13.99 0.81
CA PRO A 94 -0.82 14.60 -0.35
C PRO A 94 -1.67 14.41 -1.59
N THR A 95 -2.09 15.49 -2.19
CA THR A 95 -2.87 15.39 -3.41
C THR A 95 -2.03 14.98 -4.60
N VAL A 96 -0.72 15.03 -4.46
CA VAL A 96 0.14 14.62 -5.56
C VAL A 96 0.03 13.14 -5.88
N PHE A 97 -0.55 12.37 -4.97
CA PHE A 97 -0.67 10.93 -5.19
C PHE A 97 -1.72 10.59 -6.22
N SER A 98 -2.66 11.44 -6.43
CA SER A 98 -3.83 11.08 -7.19
C SER A 98 -3.87 11.67 -8.57
N SER A 99 -2.81 11.93 -9.16
CA SER A 99 -2.95 12.50 -10.49
C SER A 99 -2.69 11.55 -11.61
#